data_6ec4062a40b3dbaeaa543c1c1500a1db
#
_entry.id   6ec4062a40b3dbaeaa543c1c1500a1db
#
_cell.length_a   1.000
_cell.length_b   1.000
_cell.length_c   1.000
_cell.angle_alpha   90.00
_cell.angle_beta   90.00
_cell.angle_gamma   90.00
#
_symmetry.space_group_name_H-M   'P 1'
#
loop_
_entity.id
_entity.type
_entity.pdbx_description
1 polymer ?
#
loop_
_entity_poly.entity_id
_entity_poly.type
_entity_poly.pdbx_seq_one_letter_code
_entity_poly.pdbx_strand_id
1 'polypeptide(L)'
;IHRPSYNDWSLPKGKLDPDEYLAAAAVRETMEETAVTIRLGHPIDRIQYSIPTGTKRVAYWLGTELAQSRFKANSEVDRRIWLTVPSALKRLTYADERQLVQQAVTLQQTTPLLIVRHGKAMDRKHWSGKDQLRQLSARGRRQSKQLAPLLNAYGVRDLASSSSLRCTSTLAPYAKAERLDVKGWSTLSEEQAKQNPDAVRKLMKRLVKETAASGTPRAICGHRPVLPLMLEALGVPSRPMLTAAVLVAHLSPEGDTVCVEWHKPRV
;
A
#
# COMPACT_ATOMS: atom_id res chain seq x y z
N ILE A 1 15.94 16.60 -5.43
CA ILE A 1 16.91 16.18 -6.44
C ILE A 1 17.19 17.29 -7.46
N HIS A 2 18.42 17.37 -7.99
CA HIS A 2 18.76 18.19 -9.14
C HIS A 2 18.91 17.29 -10.39
N ARG A 3 18.27 17.73 -11.49
CA ARG A 3 18.26 16.99 -12.75
C ARG A 3 19.07 17.80 -13.80
N PRO A 4 20.29 17.36 -14.15
CA PRO A 4 21.17 18.15 -15.01
C PRO A 4 20.58 18.39 -16.41
N SER A 5 19.86 17.43 -16.98
CA SER A 5 19.24 17.55 -18.30
C SER A 5 18.17 18.66 -18.40
N TYR A 6 17.57 19.04 -17.28
CA TYR A 6 16.55 20.10 -17.17
C TYR A 6 17.07 21.33 -16.44
N ASN A 7 18.23 21.22 -15.81
CA ASN A 7 18.82 22.22 -14.91
C ASN A 7 17.80 22.71 -13.86
N ASP A 8 17.10 21.78 -13.22
CA ASP A 8 16.02 22.06 -12.27
C ASP A 8 16.19 21.31 -10.95
N TRP A 9 15.46 21.80 -9.94
CA TRP A 9 15.27 21.14 -8.64
C TRP A 9 13.84 20.66 -8.54
N SER A 10 13.66 19.40 -8.24
CA SER A 10 12.36 18.70 -8.26
C SER A 10 12.25 17.70 -7.11
N LEU A 11 11.01 17.35 -6.75
CA LEU A 11 10.73 16.19 -5.91
C LEU A 11 11.02 14.90 -6.70
N PRO A 12 11.48 13.80 -6.05
CA PRO A 12 11.71 12.52 -6.71
C PRO A 12 10.43 11.99 -7.37
N LYS A 13 10.52 11.54 -8.61
CA LYS A 13 9.40 10.97 -9.38
C LYS A 13 9.88 10.27 -10.64
N GLY A 14 9.18 9.25 -11.03
CA GLY A 14 9.50 8.57 -12.28
C GLY A 14 8.31 7.92 -12.96
N LYS A 15 8.56 6.98 -13.86
CA LYS A 15 7.56 6.30 -14.68
C LYS A 15 7.20 4.94 -14.09
N LEU A 16 5.95 4.54 -14.33
CA LEU A 16 5.51 3.18 -14.05
C LEU A 16 6.16 2.19 -15.00
N ASP A 17 6.64 1.10 -14.45
CA ASP A 17 6.94 -0.10 -15.23
C ASP A 17 5.64 -0.84 -15.62
N PRO A 18 5.65 -1.69 -16.64
CA PRO A 18 4.52 -2.55 -16.97
C PRO A 18 4.03 -3.32 -15.74
N ASP A 19 2.72 -3.33 -15.52
CA ASP A 19 2.07 -4.04 -14.40
C ASP A 19 2.49 -3.60 -12.98
N GLU A 20 3.19 -2.49 -12.83
CA GLU A 20 3.60 -1.94 -11.54
C GLU A 20 2.46 -1.15 -10.87
N TYR A 21 2.38 -1.20 -9.54
CA TYR A 21 1.52 -0.30 -8.75
C TYR A 21 2.16 1.08 -8.62
N LEU A 22 1.34 2.15 -8.72
CA LEU A 22 1.81 3.53 -8.50
C LEU A 22 2.59 3.70 -7.18
N ALA A 23 2.10 3.09 -6.12
CA ALA A 23 2.75 3.12 -4.81
C ALA A 23 4.13 2.42 -4.83
N ALA A 24 4.26 1.29 -5.54
CA ALA A 24 5.54 0.59 -5.67
C ALA A 24 6.53 1.40 -6.51
N ALA A 25 6.07 2.00 -7.63
CA ALA A 25 6.88 2.90 -8.44
C ALA A 25 7.41 4.10 -7.64
N ALA A 26 6.57 4.72 -6.80
CA ALA A 26 7.01 5.85 -5.98
C ALA A 26 8.17 5.48 -5.05
N VAL A 27 8.15 4.28 -4.45
CA VAL A 27 9.23 3.79 -3.59
C VAL A 27 10.48 3.44 -4.41
N ARG A 28 10.32 2.74 -5.55
CA ARG A 28 11.42 2.38 -6.45
C ARG A 28 12.13 3.63 -6.98
N GLU A 29 11.39 4.56 -7.56
CA GLU A 29 11.93 5.79 -8.14
C GLU A 29 12.62 6.66 -7.07
N THR A 30 12.03 6.77 -5.87
CA THR A 30 12.69 7.46 -4.76
C THR A 30 14.02 6.80 -4.41
N MET A 31 14.09 5.48 -4.36
CA MET A 31 15.33 4.76 -4.09
C MET A 31 16.35 4.94 -5.22
N GLU A 32 15.95 4.85 -6.48
CA GLU A 32 16.82 5.00 -7.66
C GLU A 32 17.39 6.41 -7.76
N GLU A 33 16.56 7.45 -7.59
CA GLU A 33 16.93 8.84 -7.72
C GLU A 33 17.64 9.41 -6.48
N THR A 34 17.44 8.81 -5.30
CA THR A 34 17.94 9.40 -4.04
C THR A 34 18.79 8.47 -3.20
N ALA A 35 18.82 7.16 -3.47
CA ALA A 35 19.39 6.13 -2.60
C ALA A 35 18.77 6.12 -1.19
N VAL A 36 17.49 6.53 -1.06
CA VAL A 36 16.72 6.52 0.20
C VAL A 36 15.62 5.50 0.09
N THR A 37 15.59 4.54 1.01
CA THR A 37 14.49 3.60 1.19
C THR A 37 13.41 4.25 2.04
N ILE A 38 12.19 4.28 1.54
CA ILE A 38 11.04 4.87 2.22
C ILE A 38 9.90 3.87 2.36
N ARG A 39 8.99 4.14 3.30
CA ARG A 39 7.62 3.65 3.28
C ARG A 39 6.66 4.80 3.00
N LEU A 40 5.57 4.50 2.31
CA LEU A 40 4.53 5.49 2.02
C LEU A 40 3.60 5.66 3.22
N GLY A 41 3.24 6.91 3.48
CA GLY A 41 2.18 7.33 4.38
C GLY A 41 1.01 7.93 3.62
N HIS A 42 0.44 9.03 4.15
CA HIS A 42 -0.70 9.73 3.57
C HIS A 42 -0.45 10.13 2.11
N PRO A 43 -1.36 9.78 1.16
CA PRO A 43 -1.30 10.32 -0.20
C PRO A 43 -1.51 11.84 -0.14
N ILE A 44 -0.73 12.59 -0.92
CA ILE A 44 -0.91 14.04 -1.07
C ILE A 44 -1.88 14.27 -2.24
N ASP A 45 -1.58 15.17 -3.11
CA ASP A 45 -2.35 15.42 -4.31
C ASP A 45 -1.63 14.85 -5.55
N ARG A 46 -2.21 15.09 -6.72
CA ARG A 46 -1.65 14.73 -8.02
C ARG A 46 -1.37 15.99 -8.82
N ILE A 47 -0.16 16.09 -9.34
CA ILE A 47 0.15 17.09 -10.36
C ILE A 47 -0.28 16.55 -11.71
N GLN A 48 -0.97 17.37 -12.50
CA GLN A 48 -1.38 17.02 -13.85
C GLN A 48 -1.00 18.16 -14.81
N TYR A 49 -0.32 17.80 -15.89
CA TYR A 49 0.05 18.76 -16.94
C TYR A 49 0.00 18.14 -18.34
N SER A 50 -0.22 18.99 -19.34
CA SER A 50 -0.25 18.58 -20.74
C SER A 50 1.16 18.37 -21.28
N ILE A 51 1.32 17.31 -22.07
CA ILE A 51 2.52 17.01 -22.86
C ILE A 51 2.09 16.76 -24.30
N PRO A 52 3.01 16.82 -25.31
CA PRO A 52 2.63 16.61 -26.70
C PRO A 52 1.89 15.31 -26.98
N THR A 53 2.15 14.25 -26.18
CA THR A 53 1.55 12.92 -26.34
C THR A 53 0.31 12.72 -25.45
N GLY A 54 -0.21 13.75 -24.76
CA GLY A 54 -1.39 13.66 -23.90
C GLY A 54 -1.24 14.36 -22.55
N THR A 55 -1.79 13.77 -21.49
CA THR A 55 -1.74 14.32 -20.14
C THR A 55 -0.86 13.46 -19.25
N LYS A 56 0.17 14.04 -18.65
CA LYS A 56 0.97 13.39 -17.60
C LYS A 56 0.35 13.64 -16.22
N ARG A 57 0.24 12.57 -15.43
CA ARG A 57 -0.25 12.61 -14.05
C ARG A 57 0.81 12.03 -13.13
N VAL A 58 1.18 12.78 -12.11
CA VAL A 58 2.16 12.37 -11.09
C VAL A 58 1.47 12.36 -9.74
N ALA A 59 1.47 11.21 -9.07
CA ALA A 59 0.91 11.05 -7.73
C ALA A 59 2.03 11.14 -6.69
N TYR A 60 1.75 11.76 -5.55
CA TYR A 60 2.71 11.97 -4.47
C TYR A 60 2.16 11.48 -3.14
N TRP A 61 3.05 11.07 -2.26
CA TRP A 61 2.76 10.61 -0.91
C TRP A 61 3.74 11.24 0.08
N LEU A 62 3.33 11.33 1.34
CA LEU A 62 4.29 11.47 2.42
C LEU A 62 5.13 10.20 2.50
N GLY A 63 6.46 10.35 2.53
CA GLY A 63 7.39 9.26 2.73
C GLY A 63 8.03 9.30 4.11
N THR A 64 8.12 8.16 4.79
CA THR A 64 8.95 8.00 5.99
C THR A 64 10.24 7.30 5.59
N GLU A 65 11.38 7.92 5.87
CA GLU A 65 12.68 7.29 5.66
C GLU A 65 12.84 6.05 6.54
N LEU A 66 13.30 4.96 5.93
CA LEU A 66 13.64 3.71 6.62
C LEU A 66 15.16 3.48 6.65
N ALA A 67 15.85 3.82 5.58
CA ALA A 67 17.29 3.68 5.45
C ALA A 67 17.83 4.58 4.34
N GLN A 68 19.11 4.89 4.40
CA GLN A 68 19.85 5.55 3.33
C GLN A 68 21.07 4.71 2.94
N SER A 69 21.36 4.70 1.66
CA SER A 69 22.62 4.18 1.13
C SER A 69 23.45 5.30 0.51
N ARG A 70 24.67 4.96 0.08
CA ARG A 70 25.55 5.95 -0.57
C ARG A 70 24.93 6.38 -1.91
N PHE A 71 24.58 7.64 -2.01
CA PHE A 71 24.13 8.24 -3.27
C PHE A 71 25.27 8.26 -4.30
N LYS A 72 24.95 7.90 -5.53
CA LYS A 72 25.84 7.99 -6.69
C LYS A 72 25.16 8.84 -7.75
N ALA A 73 25.78 9.98 -8.08
CA ALA A 73 25.31 10.82 -9.17
C ALA A 73 25.31 10.06 -10.50
N ASN A 74 24.32 10.35 -11.34
CA ASN A 74 24.17 9.79 -12.68
C ASN A 74 23.68 10.86 -13.67
N SER A 75 23.34 10.48 -14.89
CA SER A 75 22.86 11.41 -15.93
C SER A 75 21.45 11.96 -15.67
N GLU A 76 20.64 11.30 -14.84
CA GLU A 76 19.29 11.74 -14.49
C GLU A 76 19.30 12.63 -13.26
N VAL A 77 20.09 12.26 -12.23
CA VAL A 77 20.20 12.97 -10.95
C VAL A 77 21.66 13.11 -10.55
N ASP A 78 22.18 14.33 -10.57
CA ASP A 78 23.57 14.61 -10.19
C ASP A 78 23.72 15.03 -8.72
N ARG A 79 22.65 15.55 -8.09
CA ARG A 79 22.65 15.98 -6.69
C ARG A 79 21.33 15.66 -5.99
N ARG A 80 21.43 15.21 -4.74
CA ARG A 80 20.31 15.17 -3.81
C ARG A 80 20.61 16.03 -2.58
N ILE A 81 19.60 16.62 -1.98
CA ILE A 81 19.75 17.47 -0.80
C ILE A 81 18.53 17.35 0.09
N TRP A 82 18.77 17.26 1.40
CA TRP A 82 17.73 17.40 2.41
C TRP A 82 17.59 18.87 2.81
N LEU A 83 16.36 19.38 2.80
CA LEU A 83 16.05 20.79 3.06
C LEU A 83 14.96 20.91 4.12
N THR A 84 15.03 21.96 4.91
CA THR A 84 13.86 22.42 5.67
C THR A 84 12.77 22.87 4.71
N VAL A 85 11.50 22.85 5.16
CA VAL A 85 10.36 23.29 4.32
C VAL A 85 10.58 24.69 3.72
N PRO A 86 10.94 25.73 4.49
CA PRO A 86 11.20 27.05 3.90
C PRO A 86 12.30 27.06 2.83
N SER A 87 13.35 26.27 3.03
CA SER A 87 14.45 26.14 2.05
C SER A 87 14.02 25.37 0.81
N ALA A 88 13.20 24.33 0.96
CA ALA A 88 12.64 23.56 -0.15
C ALA A 88 11.73 24.44 -1.02
N LEU A 89 10.85 25.25 -0.41
CA LEU A 89 9.96 26.18 -1.14
C LEU A 89 10.73 27.23 -1.95
N LYS A 90 11.92 27.64 -1.50
CA LYS A 90 12.80 28.54 -2.27
C LYS A 90 13.58 27.81 -3.35
N ARG A 91 13.93 26.54 -3.15
CA ARG A 91 14.79 25.77 -4.05
C ARG A 91 14.04 25.12 -5.18
N LEU A 92 12.84 24.58 -4.94
CA LEU A 92 12.04 23.89 -5.95
C LEU A 92 11.72 24.79 -7.14
N THR A 93 11.96 24.28 -8.33
CA THR A 93 11.78 25.03 -9.58
C THR A 93 10.30 25.24 -9.91
N TYR A 94 9.45 24.24 -9.66
CA TYR A 94 8.05 24.25 -10.09
C TYR A 94 7.09 24.70 -9.00
N ALA A 95 6.12 25.55 -9.40
CA ALA A 95 5.14 26.11 -8.46
C ALA A 95 4.21 25.04 -7.88
N ASP A 96 3.79 24.08 -8.69
CA ASP A 96 2.93 22.97 -8.29
C ASP A 96 3.64 22.04 -7.28
N GLU A 97 4.94 21.77 -7.42
CA GLU A 97 5.69 21.03 -6.41
C GLU A 97 5.84 21.83 -5.09
N ARG A 98 6.00 23.15 -5.15
CA ARG A 98 5.97 23.99 -3.94
C ARG A 98 4.61 23.92 -3.24
N GLN A 99 3.51 23.94 -4.00
CA GLN A 99 2.16 23.78 -3.47
C GLN A 99 1.96 22.43 -2.80
N LEU A 100 2.47 21.34 -3.40
CA LEU A 100 2.47 20.02 -2.76
C LEU A 100 3.21 19.99 -1.43
N VAL A 101 4.37 20.64 -1.33
CA VAL A 101 5.12 20.76 -0.06
C VAL A 101 4.31 21.53 0.98
N GLN A 102 3.61 22.61 0.58
CA GLN A 102 2.73 23.36 1.48
C GLN A 102 1.54 22.52 1.98
N GLN A 103 0.94 21.70 1.12
CA GLN A 103 -0.10 20.74 1.53
C GLN A 103 0.48 19.68 2.46
N ALA A 104 1.63 19.10 2.11
CA ALA A 104 2.26 18.02 2.87
C ALA A 104 2.47 18.36 4.36
N VAL A 105 2.82 19.61 4.68
CA VAL A 105 3.06 20.03 6.07
C VAL A 105 1.79 20.18 6.91
N THR A 106 0.62 20.20 6.28
CA THR A 106 -0.67 20.21 6.98
C THR A 106 -1.21 18.82 7.26
N LEU A 107 -0.62 17.78 6.64
CA LEU A 107 -1.06 16.40 6.79
C LEU A 107 -0.43 15.75 8.02
N GLN A 108 -1.23 15.04 8.77
CA GLN A 108 -0.74 14.25 9.90
C GLN A 108 -0.04 12.97 9.45
N GLN A 109 0.87 12.48 10.27
CA GLN A 109 1.43 11.15 10.08
C GLN A 109 0.37 10.09 10.33
N THR A 110 0.36 9.06 9.48
CA THR A 110 -0.60 7.98 9.56
C THR A 110 0.09 6.61 9.53
N THR A 111 -0.61 5.60 10.04
CA THR A 111 -0.17 4.21 9.96
C THR A 111 -1.04 3.47 8.95
N PRO A 112 -0.48 2.93 7.86
CA PRO A 112 -1.24 2.15 6.88
C PRO A 112 -1.77 0.83 7.44
N LEU A 113 -3.07 0.56 7.24
CA LEU A 113 -3.71 -0.73 7.43
C LEU A 113 -4.33 -1.17 6.12
N LEU A 114 -3.87 -2.33 5.61
CA LEU A 114 -4.24 -2.83 4.29
C LEU A 114 -5.27 -3.95 4.40
N ILE A 115 -6.45 -3.79 3.79
CA ILE A 115 -7.45 -4.85 3.67
C ILE A 115 -7.29 -5.49 2.30
N VAL A 116 -6.97 -6.77 2.28
CA VAL A 116 -6.67 -7.55 1.07
C VAL A 116 -7.78 -8.57 0.83
N ARG A 117 -8.41 -8.57 -0.34
CA ARG A 117 -9.19 -9.71 -0.78
C ARG A 117 -8.25 -10.80 -1.29
N HIS A 118 -8.43 -12.04 -0.85
CA HIS A 118 -7.59 -13.16 -1.33
C HIS A 118 -7.52 -13.25 -2.87
N GLY A 119 -6.41 -13.75 -3.40
CA GLY A 119 -6.21 -14.02 -4.82
C GLY A 119 -7.22 -15.02 -5.38
N LYS A 120 -7.32 -15.13 -6.71
CA LYS A 120 -8.24 -16.08 -7.35
C LYS A 120 -7.97 -17.52 -6.87
N ALA A 121 -8.92 -18.11 -6.15
CA ALA A 121 -8.88 -19.50 -5.76
C ALA A 121 -9.30 -20.41 -6.94
N MET A 122 -9.01 -21.71 -6.85
CA MET A 122 -9.57 -22.73 -7.73
C MET A 122 -11.10 -22.66 -7.68
N ASP A 123 -11.76 -22.96 -8.77
CA ASP A 123 -13.23 -22.96 -8.79
C ASP A 123 -13.77 -24.13 -7.95
N ARG A 124 -14.86 -23.89 -7.23
CA ARG A 124 -15.47 -24.88 -6.33
C ARG A 124 -15.80 -26.20 -7.03
N LYS A 125 -16.27 -26.12 -8.28
CA LYS A 125 -16.60 -27.30 -9.10
C LYS A 125 -15.40 -28.21 -9.40
N HIS A 126 -14.18 -27.71 -9.28
CA HIS A 126 -12.94 -28.45 -9.51
C HIS A 126 -12.17 -28.73 -8.21
N TRP A 127 -12.84 -28.62 -7.06
CA TRP A 127 -12.25 -28.84 -5.75
C TRP A 127 -13.09 -29.82 -4.93
N SER A 128 -12.53 -31.00 -4.60
CA SER A 128 -13.21 -32.06 -3.85
C SER A 128 -12.93 -32.03 -2.33
N GLY A 129 -11.96 -31.23 -1.87
CA GLY A 129 -11.60 -31.15 -0.46
C GLY A 129 -12.43 -30.13 0.33
N LYS A 130 -12.15 -30.00 1.62
CA LYS A 130 -12.75 -28.95 2.48
C LYS A 130 -12.49 -27.56 1.89
N ASP A 131 -13.52 -26.68 1.83
CA ASP A 131 -13.39 -25.32 1.22
C ASP A 131 -12.30 -24.47 1.88
N GLN A 132 -12.05 -24.67 3.17
CA GLN A 132 -10.97 -23.99 3.90
C GLN A 132 -9.58 -24.31 3.32
N LEU A 133 -9.38 -25.50 2.75
CA LEU A 133 -8.12 -25.94 2.15
C LEU A 133 -8.04 -25.63 0.64
N ARG A 134 -9.05 -24.99 0.05
CA ARG A 134 -9.09 -24.66 -1.37
C ARG A 134 -7.97 -23.70 -1.73
N GLN A 135 -7.12 -24.16 -2.66
CA GLN A 135 -5.88 -23.50 -3.07
C GLN A 135 -6.12 -22.29 -4.00
N LEU A 136 -5.11 -21.46 -4.15
CA LEU A 136 -5.07 -20.46 -5.20
C LEU A 136 -4.92 -21.13 -6.58
N SER A 137 -5.63 -20.62 -7.58
CA SER A 137 -5.42 -20.94 -8.99
C SER A 137 -4.06 -20.42 -9.48
N ALA A 138 -3.65 -20.80 -10.69
CA ALA A 138 -2.44 -20.24 -11.33
C ALA A 138 -2.49 -18.68 -11.38
N ARG A 139 -3.67 -18.11 -11.75
CA ARG A 139 -3.89 -16.68 -11.71
C ARG A 139 -3.74 -16.11 -10.29
N GLY A 140 -4.32 -16.78 -9.28
CA GLY A 140 -4.23 -16.32 -7.90
C GLY A 140 -2.79 -16.33 -7.36
N ARG A 141 -1.98 -17.33 -7.76
CA ARG A 141 -0.55 -17.36 -7.41
C ARG A 141 0.24 -16.21 -8.05
N ARG A 142 -0.08 -15.84 -9.30
CA ARG A 142 0.52 -14.65 -9.92
C ARG A 142 0.11 -13.37 -9.19
N GLN A 143 -1.19 -13.21 -8.89
CA GLN A 143 -1.72 -12.08 -8.11
C GLN A 143 -1.02 -11.95 -6.76
N SER A 144 -0.81 -13.07 -6.05
CA SER A 144 -0.12 -13.11 -4.76
C SER A 144 1.34 -12.60 -4.85
N LYS A 145 2.07 -12.97 -5.90
CA LYS A 145 3.44 -12.48 -6.13
C LYS A 145 3.46 -10.99 -6.45
N GLN A 146 2.54 -10.52 -7.30
CA GLN A 146 2.46 -9.10 -7.69
C GLN A 146 1.97 -8.19 -6.55
N LEU A 147 1.32 -8.75 -5.54
CA LEU A 147 0.91 -8.00 -4.35
C LEU A 147 2.12 -7.59 -3.48
N ALA A 148 3.22 -8.35 -3.50
CA ALA A 148 4.35 -8.13 -2.61
C ALA A 148 4.98 -6.72 -2.72
N PRO A 149 5.24 -6.15 -3.92
CA PRO A 149 5.74 -4.77 -4.03
C PRO A 149 4.80 -3.73 -3.44
N LEU A 150 3.48 -3.92 -3.54
CA LEU A 150 2.50 -3.02 -2.93
C LEU A 150 2.56 -3.06 -1.40
N LEU A 151 2.61 -4.26 -0.80
CA LEU A 151 2.75 -4.41 0.65
C LEU A 151 4.06 -3.79 1.15
N ASN A 152 5.14 -3.98 0.39
CA ASN A 152 6.43 -3.38 0.71
C ASN A 152 6.41 -1.85 0.64
N ALA A 153 5.71 -1.27 -0.34
CA ALA A 153 5.61 0.18 -0.49
C ALA A 153 5.00 0.88 0.74
N TYR A 154 4.07 0.22 1.41
CA TYR A 154 3.50 0.71 2.68
C TYR A 154 4.24 0.19 3.93
N GLY A 155 5.36 -0.50 3.77
CA GLY A 155 6.20 -0.97 4.86
C GLY A 155 5.50 -1.96 5.80
N VAL A 156 4.65 -2.84 5.27
CA VAL A 156 3.90 -3.82 6.08
C VAL A 156 4.84 -4.72 6.86
N ARG A 157 4.63 -4.84 8.18
CA ARG A 157 5.43 -5.70 9.08
C ARG A 157 4.59 -6.66 9.91
N ASP A 158 3.26 -6.51 9.90
CA ASP A 158 2.34 -7.42 10.58
C ASP A 158 1.32 -7.98 9.58
N LEU A 159 1.16 -9.30 9.58
CA LEU A 159 0.30 -10.02 8.64
C LEU A 159 -0.76 -10.81 9.37
N ALA A 160 -2.00 -10.41 9.21
CA ALA A 160 -3.19 -11.13 9.67
C ALA A 160 -3.98 -11.70 8.48
N SER A 161 -4.63 -12.82 8.67
CA SER A 161 -5.39 -13.48 7.60
C SER A 161 -6.54 -14.28 8.16
N SER A 162 -7.59 -14.50 7.37
CA SER A 162 -8.43 -15.69 7.57
C SER A 162 -7.55 -16.93 7.57
N SER A 163 -7.88 -17.91 8.41
CA SER A 163 -7.18 -19.21 8.49
C SER A 163 -7.33 -20.06 7.22
N SER A 164 -8.20 -19.69 6.26
CA SER A 164 -8.36 -20.42 5.00
C SER A 164 -7.10 -20.33 4.13
N LEU A 165 -6.69 -21.45 3.55
CA LEU A 165 -5.46 -21.58 2.77
C LEU A 165 -5.31 -20.55 1.65
N ARG A 166 -6.40 -20.21 0.94
CA ARG A 166 -6.37 -19.17 -0.13
C ARG A 166 -6.01 -17.78 0.39
N CYS A 167 -6.36 -17.46 1.64
CA CYS A 167 -6.03 -16.18 2.24
C CYS A 167 -4.58 -16.15 2.73
N THR A 168 -4.14 -17.15 3.48
CA THR A 168 -2.75 -17.26 3.95
C THR A 168 -1.79 -17.33 2.77
N SER A 169 -2.12 -18.15 1.73
CA SER A 169 -1.33 -18.25 0.50
C SER A 169 -1.27 -16.95 -0.31
N THR A 170 -2.23 -16.03 -0.14
CA THR A 170 -2.19 -14.71 -0.81
C THR A 170 -1.09 -13.83 -0.23
N LEU A 171 -0.83 -13.91 1.07
CA LEU A 171 0.23 -13.15 1.73
C LEU A 171 1.58 -13.86 1.76
N ALA A 172 1.59 -15.18 1.53
CA ALA A 172 2.78 -16.03 1.70
C ALA A 172 4.03 -15.59 0.90
N PRO A 173 3.96 -15.13 -0.37
CA PRO A 173 5.15 -14.67 -1.08
C PRO A 173 5.82 -13.48 -0.40
N TYR A 174 5.04 -12.50 0.07
CA TYR A 174 5.53 -11.35 0.81
C TYR A 174 6.08 -11.77 2.18
N ALA A 175 5.33 -12.58 2.93
CA ALA A 175 5.75 -13.10 4.23
C ALA A 175 7.11 -13.79 4.14
N LYS A 176 7.31 -14.64 3.11
CA LYS A 176 8.59 -15.33 2.87
C LYS A 176 9.73 -14.35 2.57
N ALA A 177 9.50 -13.36 1.71
CA ALA A 177 10.51 -12.37 1.33
C ALA A 177 10.98 -11.53 2.53
N GLU A 178 10.03 -11.11 3.37
CA GLU A 178 10.27 -10.24 4.52
C GLU A 178 10.52 -11.00 5.84
N ARG A 179 10.51 -12.34 5.80
CA ARG A 179 10.67 -13.24 6.99
C ARG A 179 9.65 -12.94 8.08
N LEU A 180 8.38 -12.77 7.67
CA LEU A 180 7.24 -12.49 8.54
C LEU A 180 6.34 -13.73 8.66
N ASP A 181 5.66 -13.85 9.80
CA ASP A 181 4.63 -14.86 10.02
C ASP A 181 3.25 -14.32 9.63
N VAL A 182 2.41 -15.19 9.04
CA VAL A 182 1.02 -14.88 8.76
C VAL A 182 0.14 -15.42 9.87
N LYS A 183 -0.39 -14.55 10.71
CA LYS A 183 -1.30 -14.92 11.81
C LYS A 183 -2.69 -15.25 11.29
N GLY A 184 -3.07 -16.52 11.35
CA GLY A 184 -4.39 -17.01 10.92
C GLY A 184 -5.46 -16.80 11.98
N TRP A 185 -6.61 -16.24 11.58
CA TRP A 185 -7.80 -16.03 12.43
C TRP A 185 -9.00 -16.77 11.83
N SER A 186 -9.50 -17.81 12.52
CA SER A 186 -10.71 -18.53 12.12
C SER A 186 -11.93 -17.60 12.08
N THR A 187 -11.99 -16.59 12.97
CA THR A 187 -13.02 -15.54 13.00
C THR A 187 -13.21 -14.83 11.65
N LEU A 188 -12.16 -14.73 10.84
CA LEU A 188 -12.22 -14.12 9.50
C LEU A 188 -12.60 -15.12 8.40
N SER A 189 -12.93 -16.39 8.72
CA SER A 189 -13.44 -17.36 7.73
C SER A 189 -14.88 -17.01 7.30
N GLU A 190 -15.30 -17.48 6.12
CA GLU A 190 -16.66 -17.24 5.61
C GLU A 190 -17.70 -17.83 6.57
N GLU A 191 -17.43 -19.02 7.10
CA GLU A 191 -18.33 -19.76 7.99
C GLU A 191 -18.50 -19.04 9.33
N GLN A 192 -17.39 -18.69 9.97
CA GLN A 192 -17.42 -18.04 11.30
C GLN A 192 -17.99 -16.60 11.20
N ALA A 193 -17.66 -15.87 10.15
CA ALA A 193 -18.24 -14.54 9.93
C ALA A 193 -19.75 -14.56 9.70
N LYS A 194 -20.28 -15.62 9.06
CA LYS A 194 -21.72 -15.83 8.90
C LYS A 194 -22.41 -16.20 10.22
N GLN A 195 -21.77 -17.03 11.06
CA GLN A 195 -22.31 -17.44 12.36
C GLN A 195 -22.24 -16.34 13.41
N ASN A 196 -21.15 -15.58 13.43
CA ASN A 196 -20.92 -14.54 14.45
C ASN A 196 -20.26 -13.30 13.83
N PRO A 197 -21.02 -12.43 13.14
CA PRO A 197 -20.51 -11.21 12.54
C PRO A 197 -19.92 -10.22 13.56
N ASP A 198 -20.44 -10.23 14.80
CA ASP A 198 -19.96 -9.33 15.86
C ASP A 198 -18.54 -9.71 16.34
N ALA A 199 -18.19 -10.99 16.31
CA ALA A 199 -16.83 -11.42 16.57
C ALA A 199 -15.84 -10.85 15.53
N VAL A 200 -16.24 -10.76 14.26
CA VAL A 200 -15.45 -10.12 13.21
C VAL A 200 -15.27 -8.63 13.50
N ARG A 201 -16.37 -7.92 13.81
CA ARG A 201 -16.32 -6.49 14.16
C ARG A 201 -15.41 -6.22 15.36
N LYS A 202 -15.53 -7.02 16.42
CA LYS A 202 -14.70 -6.92 17.64
C LYS A 202 -13.22 -7.16 17.32
N LEU A 203 -12.92 -8.19 16.53
CA LEU A 203 -11.56 -8.49 16.09
C LEU A 203 -10.98 -7.34 15.27
N MET A 204 -11.72 -6.85 14.28
CA MET A 204 -11.25 -5.76 13.41
C MET A 204 -11.01 -4.46 14.19
N LYS A 205 -11.93 -4.06 15.07
CA LYS A 205 -11.75 -2.89 15.95
C LYS A 205 -10.49 -3.01 16.81
N ARG A 206 -10.19 -4.21 17.32
CA ARG A 206 -8.96 -4.47 18.07
C ARG A 206 -7.73 -4.32 17.18
N LEU A 207 -7.71 -4.95 15.98
CA LEU A 207 -6.58 -4.88 15.06
C LEU A 207 -6.32 -3.45 14.56
N VAL A 208 -7.36 -2.64 14.35
CA VAL A 208 -7.25 -1.21 14.03
C VAL A 208 -6.53 -0.46 15.15
N LYS A 209 -7.01 -0.60 16.40
CA LYS A 209 -6.39 0.05 17.58
C LYS A 209 -4.93 -0.37 17.78
N GLU A 210 -4.64 -1.67 17.68
CA GLU A 210 -3.27 -2.20 17.80
C GLU A 210 -2.36 -1.62 16.71
N THR A 211 -2.84 -1.53 15.46
CA THR A 211 -2.07 -0.97 14.34
C THR A 211 -1.78 0.50 14.55
N ALA A 212 -2.77 1.29 14.94
CA ALA A 212 -2.61 2.71 15.23
C ALA A 212 -1.63 2.94 16.39
N ALA A 213 -1.83 2.25 17.51
CA ALA A 213 -1.01 2.39 18.72
C ALA A 213 0.45 1.97 18.51
N SER A 214 0.71 0.92 17.72
CA SER A 214 2.07 0.44 17.45
C SER A 214 2.80 1.26 16.38
N GLY A 215 2.09 2.01 15.53
CA GLY A 215 2.65 2.66 14.35
C GLY A 215 3.21 1.66 13.31
N THR A 216 2.89 0.37 13.45
CA THR A 216 3.38 -0.71 12.57
C THR A 216 2.35 -1.01 11.50
N PRO A 217 2.66 -0.79 10.19
CA PRO A 217 1.75 -1.10 9.11
C PRO A 217 1.37 -2.58 9.08
N ARG A 218 0.07 -2.85 8.89
CA ARG A 218 -0.51 -4.20 8.92
C ARG A 218 -1.29 -4.49 7.64
N ALA A 219 -1.22 -5.75 7.17
CA ALA A 219 -2.12 -6.25 6.13
C ALA A 219 -3.03 -7.35 6.69
N ILE A 220 -4.32 -7.30 6.34
CA ILE A 220 -5.33 -8.28 6.76
C ILE A 220 -5.99 -8.86 5.53
N CYS A 221 -5.82 -10.18 5.29
CA CYS A 221 -6.42 -10.85 4.15
C CYS A 221 -7.73 -11.55 4.54
N GLY A 222 -8.78 -11.28 3.76
CA GLY A 222 -10.12 -11.83 3.99
C GLY A 222 -10.85 -12.23 2.72
N HIS A 223 -12.14 -12.55 2.87
CA HIS A 223 -13.03 -13.07 1.85
C HIS A 223 -14.10 -12.07 1.45
N ARG A 224 -14.60 -12.17 0.21
CA ARG A 224 -15.66 -11.29 -0.29
C ARG A 224 -16.85 -11.12 0.66
N PRO A 225 -17.41 -12.17 1.28
CA PRO A 225 -18.54 -11.98 2.21
C PRO A 225 -18.14 -11.38 3.57
N VAL A 226 -16.88 -11.40 3.95
CA VAL A 226 -16.36 -10.85 5.22
C VAL A 226 -15.92 -9.39 5.07
N LEU A 227 -15.51 -8.98 3.87
CA LEU A 227 -15.01 -7.62 3.60
C LEU A 227 -15.95 -6.50 4.08
N PRO A 228 -17.29 -6.57 3.90
CA PRO A 228 -18.17 -5.53 4.43
C PRO A 228 -17.99 -5.26 5.93
N LEU A 229 -17.87 -6.31 6.74
CA LEU A 229 -17.63 -6.20 8.18
C LEU A 229 -16.24 -5.65 8.52
N MET A 230 -15.24 -6.00 7.69
CA MET A 230 -13.87 -5.49 7.84
C MET A 230 -13.79 -3.99 7.52
N LEU A 231 -14.50 -3.54 6.46
CA LEU A 231 -14.55 -2.14 6.06
C LEU A 231 -15.39 -1.27 7.01
N GLU A 232 -16.47 -1.83 7.55
CA GLU A 232 -17.30 -1.18 8.57
C GLU A 232 -16.48 -0.77 9.80
N ALA A 233 -15.55 -1.63 10.23
CA ALA A 233 -14.70 -1.33 11.38
C ALA A 233 -13.71 -0.18 11.13
N LEU A 234 -13.50 0.19 9.86
CA LEU A 234 -12.69 1.33 9.43
C LEU A 234 -13.55 2.57 9.10
N GLY A 235 -14.87 2.50 9.25
CA GLY A 235 -15.78 3.56 8.83
C GLY A 235 -15.82 3.76 7.30
N VAL A 236 -15.40 2.75 6.53
CA VAL A 236 -15.30 2.85 5.06
C VAL A 236 -16.53 2.18 4.42
N PRO A 237 -17.25 2.89 3.53
CA PRO A 237 -18.36 2.31 2.79
C PRO A 237 -17.94 1.07 1.99
N SER A 238 -18.74 -0.01 2.12
CA SER A 238 -18.47 -1.25 1.39
C SER A 238 -18.67 -1.05 -0.11
N ARG A 239 -17.71 -1.54 -0.90
CA ARG A 239 -17.83 -1.66 -2.35
C ARG A 239 -17.24 -2.97 -2.86
N PRO A 240 -17.65 -3.45 -4.04
CA PRO A 240 -17.08 -4.67 -4.61
C PRO A 240 -15.56 -4.56 -4.79
N MET A 241 -14.83 -5.55 -4.28
CA MET A 241 -13.40 -5.70 -4.47
C MET A 241 -13.12 -6.89 -5.39
N LEU A 242 -12.26 -6.75 -6.37
CA LEU A 242 -11.75 -7.86 -7.19
C LEU A 242 -10.82 -8.75 -6.36
N THR A 243 -10.58 -10.01 -6.78
CA THR A 243 -9.56 -10.88 -6.15
C THR A 243 -8.19 -10.22 -6.21
N ALA A 244 -7.46 -10.22 -5.09
CA ALA A 244 -6.21 -9.50 -4.86
C ALA A 244 -6.30 -7.95 -4.96
N ALA A 245 -7.50 -7.38 -4.92
CA ALA A 245 -7.64 -5.95 -4.70
C ALA A 245 -7.31 -5.60 -3.24
N VAL A 246 -6.81 -4.39 -3.05
CA VAL A 246 -6.40 -3.86 -1.74
C VAL A 246 -7.05 -2.51 -1.50
N LEU A 247 -7.58 -2.33 -0.29
CA LEU A 247 -7.83 -1.03 0.30
C LEU A 247 -6.69 -0.74 1.27
N VAL A 248 -6.12 0.44 1.19
CA VAL A 248 -5.22 1.01 2.21
C VAL A 248 -6.00 2.05 3.00
N ALA A 249 -6.16 1.84 4.29
CA ALA A 249 -6.69 2.82 5.23
C ALA A 249 -5.50 3.46 5.96
N HIS A 250 -5.42 4.77 5.93
CA HIS A 250 -4.42 5.55 6.64
C HIS A 250 -4.98 5.93 8.00
N LEU A 251 -4.49 5.28 9.06
CA LEU A 251 -4.98 5.47 10.42
C LEU A 251 -4.26 6.62 11.13
N SER A 252 -5.02 7.47 11.82
CA SER A 252 -4.46 8.41 12.79
C SER A 252 -3.87 7.66 14.01
N PRO A 253 -3.09 8.29 14.88
CA PRO A 253 -2.63 7.69 16.13
C PRO A 253 -3.78 7.23 17.05
N GLU A 254 -4.95 7.85 16.95
CA GLU A 254 -6.17 7.52 17.70
C GLU A 254 -6.90 6.30 17.10
N GLY A 255 -6.58 5.92 15.86
CA GLY A 255 -7.16 4.80 15.15
C GLY A 255 -8.29 5.17 14.18
N ASP A 256 -8.49 6.46 13.95
CA ASP A 256 -9.47 6.93 12.96
C ASP A 256 -8.91 6.81 11.54
N THR A 257 -9.76 6.47 10.58
CA THR A 257 -9.40 6.44 9.18
C THR A 257 -9.40 7.86 8.60
N VAL A 258 -8.22 8.39 8.33
CA VAL A 258 -8.03 9.75 7.79
C VAL A 258 -8.34 9.80 6.29
N CYS A 259 -7.84 8.83 5.54
CA CYS A 259 -8.10 8.69 4.11
C CYS A 259 -7.91 7.24 3.66
N VAL A 260 -8.33 6.94 2.44
CA VAL A 260 -8.23 5.60 1.86
C VAL A 260 -7.74 5.63 0.43
N GLU A 261 -6.99 4.59 0.07
CA GLU A 261 -6.58 4.31 -1.31
C GLU A 261 -7.11 2.95 -1.75
N TRP A 262 -7.41 2.82 -3.04
CA TRP A 262 -7.91 1.57 -3.61
C TRP A 262 -7.00 1.12 -4.75
N HIS A 263 -6.44 -0.06 -4.59
CA HIS A 263 -5.57 -0.66 -5.59
C HIS A 263 -6.26 -1.86 -6.26
N LYS A 264 -6.41 -1.78 -7.57
CA LYS A 264 -6.89 -2.92 -8.39
C LYS A 264 -5.74 -3.91 -8.60
N PRO A 265 -6.02 -5.21 -8.72
CA PRO A 265 -4.99 -6.19 -9.07
C PRO A 265 -4.41 -5.89 -10.46
N ARG A 266 -3.14 -6.19 -10.64
CA ARG A 266 -2.39 -5.95 -11.88
C ARG A 266 -2.35 -7.16 -12.84
N VAL A 267 -2.99 -8.29 -12.50
CA VAL A 267 -3.04 -9.54 -13.31
C VAL A 267 -4.44 -9.81 -13.81
#